data_d801ab3b466dce295ea415d802ac87be
#
_entry.id   d801ab3b466dce295ea415d802ac87be
#
_cell.length_a   1.000
_cell.length_b   1.000
_cell.length_c   1.000
_cell.angle_alpha   90.00
_cell.angle_beta   90.00
_cell.angle_gamma   90.00
#
_symmetry.space_group_name_H-M   'P 1'
#
loop_
_entity.id
_entity.type
_entity.pdbx_description
1 polymer ?
#
loop_
_entity_poly.entity_id
_entity_poly.type
_entity_poly.pdbx_seq_one_letter_code
_entity_poly.pdbx_strand_id
1 'polypeptide(L)'
;QEYGVAFERGTALNLPIGRYLLISGTASIDRLGQCVYRGDAVRQTERLVQNIEALLRDGGAALADMQYMVCYLRDLADYPAVKACLQKLLPGVPCLMTLARVCRPEWLVEIEGIAVRR
;
A
#
# COMPACT_ATOMS: atom_id res chain seq x y z
N GLN A 1 8.49 -5.93 17.66
CA GLN A 1 8.30 -4.52 17.49
C GLN A 1 7.17 -4.24 16.50
N GLU A 2 6.61 -3.07 16.59
CA GLU A 2 5.37 -2.81 15.86
C GLU A 2 5.50 -2.88 14.35
N TYR A 3 6.69 -2.66 13.81
CA TYR A 3 6.91 -2.75 12.39
C TYR A 3 7.40 -4.10 11.91
N GLY A 4 7.48 -5.07 12.82
CA GLY A 4 7.91 -6.40 12.41
C GLY A 4 7.07 -6.96 11.27
N VAL A 5 5.74 -6.89 11.42
CA VAL A 5 4.83 -7.36 10.38
C VAL A 5 4.89 -6.48 9.14
N ALA A 6 4.87 -5.16 9.32
CA ALA A 6 4.92 -4.22 8.20
C ALA A 6 6.28 -4.25 7.51
N PHE A 7 7.35 -4.33 8.27
CA PHE A 7 8.71 -4.38 7.72
C PHE A 7 8.94 -5.62 6.87
N GLU A 8 8.36 -6.74 7.25
CA GLU A 8 8.48 -7.96 6.46
C GLU A 8 7.83 -7.83 5.08
N ARG A 9 6.98 -6.83 4.88
CA ARG A 9 6.33 -6.58 3.60
C ARG A 9 7.10 -5.62 2.71
N GLY A 10 8.27 -5.19 3.17
CA GLY A 10 9.14 -4.30 2.41
C GLY A 10 10.52 -4.89 2.23
N THR A 11 11.06 -4.72 1.04
CA THR A 11 12.42 -5.16 0.70
C THR A 11 13.17 -4.00 0.08
N ALA A 12 14.37 -3.72 0.58
CA ALA A 12 15.20 -2.65 0.05
C ALA A 12 16.38 -3.21 -0.74
N LEU A 13 16.61 -2.63 -1.92
CA LEU A 13 17.74 -2.95 -2.78
C LEU A 13 18.53 -1.69 -3.06
N ASN A 14 19.82 -1.68 -2.71
CA ASN A 14 20.69 -0.55 -2.98
C ASN A 14 21.45 -0.80 -4.27
N LEU A 15 21.20 0.04 -5.26
CA LEU A 15 21.85 -0.02 -6.56
C LEU A 15 22.61 1.29 -6.80
N PRO A 16 23.58 1.30 -7.75
CA PRO A 16 24.37 2.51 -8.01
C PRO A 16 23.53 3.75 -8.33
N ILE A 17 22.36 3.55 -8.96
CA ILE A 17 21.48 4.66 -9.37
C ILE A 17 20.45 5.04 -8.32
N GLY A 18 20.37 4.30 -7.20
CA GLY A 18 19.41 4.62 -6.16
C GLY A 18 19.03 3.42 -5.31
N ARG A 19 18.13 3.69 -4.37
CA ARG A 19 17.59 2.67 -3.47
C ARG A 19 16.19 2.29 -3.92
N TYR A 20 15.97 1.03 -4.18
CA TYR A 20 14.67 0.49 -4.59
C TYR A 20 13.99 -0.14 -3.39
N LEU A 21 12.73 0.22 -3.18
CA LEU A 21 11.93 -0.28 -2.07
C LEU A 21 10.73 -1.02 -2.65
N LEU A 22 10.71 -2.34 -2.44
CA LEU A 22 9.63 -3.20 -2.91
C LEU A 22 8.63 -3.39 -1.78
N ILE A 23 7.38 -2.97 -2.02
CA ILE A 23 6.30 -3.07 -1.05
C ILE A 23 5.41 -4.23 -1.45
N SER A 24 5.42 -5.29 -0.66
CA SER A 24 4.54 -6.45 -0.85
C SER A 24 3.17 -6.18 -0.25
N GLY A 25 2.17 -6.93 -0.67
CA GLY A 25 0.77 -6.72 -0.34
C GLY A 25 0.49 -6.14 1.05
N THR A 26 0.13 -4.88 1.09
CA THR A 26 -0.14 -4.13 2.31
C THR A 26 -1.64 -3.84 2.37
N ALA A 27 -2.21 -3.98 3.56
CA ALA A 27 -3.64 -3.81 3.79
C ALA A 27 -3.91 -2.87 4.96
N SER A 28 -5.18 -2.66 5.25
CA SER A 28 -5.62 -1.82 6.37
C SER A 28 -5.51 -2.61 7.67
N ILE A 29 -4.34 -2.56 8.28
CA ILE A 29 -4.08 -3.25 9.55
C ILE A 29 -3.48 -2.27 10.56
N ASP A 30 -3.68 -2.56 11.84
CA ASP A 30 -2.99 -1.87 12.90
C ASP A 30 -1.65 -2.58 13.20
N ARG A 31 -0.92 -2.08 14.18
CA ARG A 31 0.38 -2.66 14.52
C ARG A 31 0.30 -4.07 15.12
N LEU A 32 -0.90 -4.50 15.50
CA LEU A 32 -1.14 -5.86 15.97
C LEU A 32 -1.54 -6.80 14.83
N GLY A 33 -1.60 -6.29 13.59
CA GLY A 33 -1.98 -7.07 12.43
C GLY A 33 -3.48 -7.26 12.27
N GLN A 34 -4.28 -6.52 13.05
CA GLN A 34 -5.73 -6.62 12.98
C GLN A 34 -6.29 -5.66 11.95
N CYS A 35 -7.31 -6.11 11.23
CA CYS A 35 -7.98 -5.27 10.25
C CYS A 35 -8.69 -4.09 10.94
N VAL A 36 -8.47 -2.88 10.43
CA VAL A 36 -9.18 -1.70 10.89
C VAL A 36 -10.09 -1.19 9.78
N TYR A 37 -11.18 -0.51 10.19
CA TYR A 37 -12.19 0.05 9.27
C TYR A 37 -12.89 -1.02 8.44
N ARG A 38 -13.34 -2.08 9.10
CA ARG A 38 -14.09 -3.16 8.42
C ARG A 38 -15.31 -2.59 7.68
N GLY A 39 -15.51 -3.06 6.45
CA GLY A 39 -16.66 -2.66 5.65
C GLY A 39 -16.54 -1.28 5.01
N ASP A 40 -15.41 -0.58 5.15
CA ASP A 40 -15.23 0.76 4.62
C ASP A 40 -13.97 0.80 3.73
N ALA A 41 -14.18 0.63 2.43
CA ALA A 41 -13.07 0.53 1.47
C ALA A 41 -12.24 1.81 1.40
N VAL A 42 -12.87 2.99 1.50
CA VAL A 42 -12.15 4.26 1.44
C VAL A 42 -11.27 4.43 2.67
N ARG A 43 -11.81 4.18 3.85
CA ARG A 43 -11.02 4.28 5.08
C ARG A 43 -9.92 3.22 5.13
N GLN A 44 -10.19 2.03 4.62
CA GLN A 44 -9.15 1.02 4.50
C GLN A 44 -8.04 1.50 3.57
N THR A 45 -8.39 2.16 2.46
CA THR A 45 -7.38 2.71 1.54
C THR A 45 -6.54 3.77 2.22
N GLU A 46 -7.16 4.69 2.95
CA GLU A 46 -6.43 5.73 3.69
C GLU A 46 -5.47 5.12 4.70
N ARG A 47 -5.92 4.13 5.47
CA ARG A 47 -5.08 3.46 6.46
C ARG A 47 -3.94 2.70 5.80
N LEU A 48 -4.24 2.02 4.70
CA LEU A 48 -3.25 1.26 3.93
C LEU A 48 -2.14 2.18 3.41
N VAL A 49 -2.50 3.35 2.90
CA VAL A 49 -1.51 4.33 2.43
C VAL A 49 -0.65 4.83 3.59
N GLN A 50 -1.23 5.03 4.77
CA GLN A 50 -0.46 5.37 5.97
C GLN A 50 0.55 4.26 6.32
N ASN A 51 0.14 3.01 6.18
CA ASN A 51 1.03 1.88 6.44
C ASN A 51 2.18 1.84 5.43
N ILE A 52 1.89 2.12 4.16
CA ILE A 52 2.92 2.21 3.12
C ILE A 52 3.87 3.35 3.43
N GLU A 53 3.35 4.50 3.82
CA GLU A 53 4.19 5.66 4.17
C GLU A 53 5.15 5.31 5.31
N ALA A 54 4.67 4.59 6.32
CA ALA A 54 5.52 4.16 7.42
C ALA A 54 6.63 3.21 6.95
N LEU A 55 6.30 2.25 6.06
CA LEU A 55 7.30 1.36 5.48
C LEU A 55 8.35 2.13 4.70
N LEU A 56 7.92 3.09 3.88
CA LEU A 56 8.83 3.90 3.08
C LEU A 56 9.75 4.73 3.98
N ARG A 57 9.20 5.32 5.04
CA ARG A 57 9.98 6.11 5.99
C ARG A 57 11.06 5.28 6.66
N ASP A 58 10.73 4.04 7.06
CA ASP A 58 11.72 3.12 7.62
C ASP A 58 12.83 2.82 6.61
N GLY A 59 12.50 2.82 5.32
CA GLY A 59 13.47 2.59 4.26
C GLY A 59 14.17 3.84 3.77
N GLY A 60 13.88 5.01 4.37
CA GLY A 60 14.49 6.27 3.98
C GLY A 60 13.83 6.94 2.78
N ALA A 61 12.58 6.62 2.50
CA ALA A 61 11.85 7.18 1.36
C ALA A 61 10.52 7.80 1.79
N ALA A 62 9.79 8.34 0.83
CA ALA A 62 8.50 8.99 1.06
C ALA A 62 7.49 8.56 -0.01
N LEU A 63 6.21 8.87 0.19
CA LEU A 63 5.17 8.54 -0.79
C LEU A 63 5.47 9.11 -2.17
N ALA A 64 6.10 10.28 -2.24
CA ALA A 64 6.46 10.90 -3.51
C ALA A 64 7.48 10.07 -4.30
N ASP A 65 8.15 9.13 -3.67
CA ASP A 65 9.11 8.25 -4.34
C ASP A 65 8.46 7.02 -4.98
N MET A 66 7.16 6.84 -4.79
CA MET A 66 6.43 5.72 -5.40
C MET A 66 6.42 5.87 -6.92
N GLN A 67 6.81 4.81 -7.62
CA GLN A 67 6.90 4.80 -9.07
C GLN A 67 5.74 4.08 -9.72
N TYR A 68 5.15 3.13 -9.02
CA TYR A 68 4.15 2.25 -9.59
C TYR A 68 3.50 1.44 -8.46
N MET A 69 2.22 1.13 -8.61
CA MET A 69 1.54 0.26 -7.65
C MET A 69 0.47 -0.58 -8.34
N VAL A 70 0.15 -1.70 -7.71
CA VAL A 70 -0.99 -2.53 -8.07
C VAL A 70 -1.94 -2.55 -6.90
N CYS A 71 -3.18 -2.22 -7.17
CA CYS A 71 -4.24 -2.20 -6.16
C CYS A 71 -5.19 -3.37 -6.42
N TYR A 72 -5.33 -4.23 -5.43
CA TYR A 72 -6.22 -5.38 -5.49
C TYR A 72 -7.52 -5.04 -4.77
N LEU A 73 -8.65 -5.18 -5.46
CA LEU A 73 -9.97 -4.94 -4.89
C LEU A 73 -10.72 -6.25 -4.76
N ARG A 74 -11.40 -6.43 -3.64
CA ARG A 74 -12.25 -7.58 -3.45
C ARG A 74 -13.58 -7.44 -4.19
N ASP A 75 -14.10 -6.21 -4.25
CA ASP A 75 -15.40 -5.93 -4.86
C ASP A 75 -15.28 -4.80 -5.87
N LEU A 76 -15.76 -5.05 -7.09
CA LEU A 76 -15.72 -4.07 -8.17
C LEU A 76 -16.50 -2.80 -7.83
N ALA A 77 -17.52 -2.90 -6.97
CA ALA A 77 -18.30 -1.75 -6.54
C ALA A 77 -17.46 -0.68 -5.84
N ASP A 78 -16.33 -1.07 -5.26
CA ASP A 78 -15.45 -0.14 -4.56
C ASP A 78 -14.47 0.59 -5.49
N TYR A 79 -14.42 0.20 -6.76
CA TYR A 79 -13.44 0.74 -7.71
C TYR A 79 -13.48 2.27 -7.82
N PRO A 80 -14.63 2.91 -8.07
CA PRO A 80 -14.62 4.37 -8.28
C PRO A 80 -14.14 5.14 -7.05
N ALA A 81 -14.60 4.76 -5.86
CA ALA A 81 -14.25 5.46 -4.63
C ALA A 81 -12.78 5.25 -4.25
N VAL A 82 -12.29 4.02 -4.38
CA VAL A 82 -10.89 3.71 -4.07
C VAL A 82 -9.96 4.39 -5.07
N LYS A 83 -10.31 4.37 -6.35
CA LYS A 83 -9.53 5.07 -7.38
C LYS A 83 -9.41 6.55 -7.08
N ALA A 84 -10.52 7.21 -6.75
CA ALA A 84 -10.52 8.63 -6.42
C ALA A 84 -9.66 8.91 -5.19
N CYS A 85 -9.75 8.06 -4.19
CA CYS A 85 -8.96 8.17 -2.96
C CYS A 85 -7.45 8.07 -3.27
N LEU A 86 -7.06 7.09 -4.07
CA LEU A 86 -5.65 6.90 -4.42
C LEU A 86 -5.11 8.05 -5.28
N GLN A 87 -5.92 8.60 -6.18
CA GLN A 87 -5.51 9.76 -6.98
C GLN A 87 -5.27 10.98 -6.10
N LYS A 88 -6.02 11.10 -5.01
CA LYS A 88 -5.86 12.19 -4.05
C LYS A 88 -4.61 12.00 -3.17
N LEU A 89 -4.38 10.79 -2.69
CA LEU A 89 -3.29 10.51 -1.75
C LEU A 89 -1.94 10.29 -2.45
N LEU A 90 -1.96 9.75 -3.65
CA LEU A 90 -0.77 9.42 -4.43
C LEU A 90 -0.92 9.97 -5.86
N PRO A 91 -1.00 11.30 -6.00
CA PRO A 91 -1.22 11.91 -7.32
C PRO A 91 -0.07 11.58 -8.26
N GLY A 92 -0.44 11.22 -9.49
CA GLY A 92 0.56 10.96 -10.53
C GLY A 92 1.24 9.60 -10.47
N VAL A 93 0.94 8.77 -9.47
CA VAL A 93 1.53 7.44 -9.39
C VAL A 93 0.72 6.48 -10.25
N PRO A 94 1.35 5.84 -11.26
CA PRO A 94 0.65 4.83 -12.05
C PRO A 94 0.14 3.70 -11.19
N CYS A 95 -1.12 3.34 -11.37
CA CYS A 95 -1.77 2.31 -10.57
C CYS A 95 -2.59 1.38 -11.46
N LEU A 96 -2.23 0.09 -11.45
CA LEU A 96 -3.07 -0.93 -12.03
C LEU A 96 -4.04 -1.41 -10.96
N MET A 97 -5.33 -1.32 -11.25
CA MET A 97 -6.37 -1.81 -10.34
C MET A 97 -6.93 -3.11 -10.89
N THR A 98 -7.01 -4.12 -10.05
CA THR A 98 -7.50 -5.44 -10.48
C THR A 98 -8.38 -6.06 -9.39
N LEU A 99 -9.31 -6.89 -9.84
CA LEU A 99 -10.19 -7.63 -8.96
C LEU A 99 -9.48 -8.91 -8.55
N ALA A 100 -9.38 -9.14 -7.25
CA ALA A 100 -8.70 -10.35 -6.76
C ALA A 100 -9.17 -10.66 -5.34
N ARG A 101 -9.07 -11.93 -4.98
CA ARG A 101 -9.26 -12.32 -3.59
C ARG A 101 -7.97 -12.06 -2.85
N VAL A 102 -8.08 -11.24 -1.81
CA VAL A 102 -6.95 -11.00 -0.91
C VAL A 102 -6.98 -12.02 0.22
N CYS A 103 -5.91 -12.05 1.02
CA CYS A 103 -5.70 -13.12 2.00
C CYS A 103 -6.83 -13.26 3.00
N ARG A 104 -7.45 -12.16 3.43
CA ARG A 104 -8.48 -12.16 4.47
C ARG A 104 -9.76 -11.52 3.96
N PRO A 105 -10.94 -12.13 4.30
CA PRO A 105 -12.21 -11.60 3.79
C PRO A 105 -12.52 -10.16 4.20
N GLU A 106 -12.06 -9.73 5.35
CA GLU A 106 -12.30 -8.37 5.84
C GLU A 106 -11.48 -7.31 5.11
N TRP A 107 -10.45 -7.70 4.37
CA TRP A 107 -9.65 -6.76 3.58
C TRP A 107 -10.34 -6.52 2.24
N LEU A 108 -10.78 -5.29 2.03
CA LEU A 108 -11.43 -4.88 0.78
C LEU A 108 -10.43 -4.37 -0.24
N VAL A 109 -9.25 -3.94 0.21
CA VAL A 109 -8.21 -3.34 -0.61
C VAL A 109 -6.86 -3.83 -0.15
N GLU A 110 -5.97 -4.10 -1.09
CA GLU A 110 -4.58 -4.43 -0.81
C GLU A 110 -3.71 -3.80 -1.89
N ILE A 111 -2.52 -3.32 -1.54
CA ILE A 111 -1.62 -2.67 -2.51
C ILE A 111 -0.22 -3.25 -2.40
N GLU A 112 0.43 -3.41 -3.56
CA GLU A 112 1.86 -3.65 -3.66
C GLU A 112 2.45 -2.61 -4.61
N GLY A 113 3.73 -2.35 -4.50
CA GLY A 113 4.34 -1.33 -5.35
C GLY A 113 5.84 -1.23 -5.20
N ILE A 114 6.39 -0.26 -5.92
CA ILE A 114 7.83 0.01 -5.95
C ILE A 114 8.05 1.50 -5.76
N ALA A 115 8.96 1.84 -4.85
CA ALA A 115 9.44 3.20 -4.68
C ALA A 115 10.94 3.24 -5.01
N VAL A 116 11.40 4.38 -5.50
CA VAL A 116 12.81 4.58 -5.83
C VAL A 116 13.27 5.89 -5.20
N ARG A 117 14.31 5.82 -4.37
CA ARG A 117 14.95 6.97 -3.77
C ARG A 117 16.34 7.13 -4.37
N ARG A 118 16.53 8.22 -5.09
CA ARG A 118 17.82 8.54 -5.71
C ARG A 118 18.71 9.38 -4.81
#